data_01a55fa3a9dbb9c664ffa2c9d3027570
#
_entry.id   01a55fa3a9dbb9c664ffa2c9d3027570
#
_cell.length_a   1.000
_cell.length_b   1.000
_cell.length_c   1.000
_cell.angle_alpha   90.00
_cell.angle_beta   90.00
_cell.angle_gamma   90.00
#
_symmetry.space_group_name_H-M   'P 1'
#
loop_
_entity.id
_entity.type
_entity.pdbx_description
1 polymer ?
#
loop_
_entity_poly.entity_id
_entity_poly.type
_entity_poly.pdbx_seq_one_letter_code
_entity_poly.pdbx_strand_id
1 'polypeptide(L)'
;DGKTSVTIDGASYDIDKDGKIYKSGSTTELKKKDLPGGTGDDAADVAALQGLVKEVSTVVAGGKSAYVLNGGDDGIDDNDSSVITADKAIELMKNELLAANKIGVDADSDPEVAVATQNGDYDASAPYTFTITKGNAKVADRLSFNLHVGSDADMTNKINVNIETMNAAYLGIKDLNVADGSGNAATYAIDAIADAVAKVSEQRSALGAVQ
;
A
#
# COMPACT_ATOMS: atom_id res chain seq x y z
N ASP A 1 39.06 -11.35 -7.98
CA ASP A 1 39.24 -9.92 -7.67
C ASP A 1 38.16 -9.47 -6.71
N GLY A 2 38.32 -9.59 -5.40
CA GLY A 2 37.29 -9.30 -4.40
C GLY A 2 37.05 -7.79 -4.16
N LYS A 3 36.85 -7.01 -5.23
CA LYS A 3 36.48 -5.59 -5.14
C LYS A 3 34.96 -5.42 -5.23
N THR A 4 34.41 -4.57 -4.40
CA THR A 4 33.00 -4.16 -4.44
C THR A 4 32.92 -2.81 -5.15
N SER A 5 32.11 -2.72 -6.20
CA SER A 5 31.90 -1.47 -6.93
C SER A 5 30.75 -0.68 -6.32
N VAL A 6 30.97 0.61 -6.08
CA VAL A 6 29.97 1.58 -5.60
C VAL A 6 29.96 2.76 -6.54
N THR A 7 28.79 3.17 -6.99
CA THR A 7 28.61 4.38 -7.81
C THR A 7 27.81 5.40 -7.01
N ILE A 8 28.32 6.61 -6.89
CA ILE A 8 27.69 7.74 -6.20
C ILE A 8 27.55 8.86 -7.22
N ASP A 9 26.32 9.29 -7.49
CA ASP A 9 25.99 10.34 -8.46
C ASP A 9 26.66 10.15 -9.84
N GLY A 10 26.72 8.90 -10.30
CA GLY A 10 27.34 8.54 -11.59
C GLY A 10 28.86 8.36 -11.56
N ALA A 11 29.55 8.66 -10.45
CA ALA A 11 30.96 8.38 -10.29
C ALA A 11 31.19 7.01 -9.66
N SER A 12 31.92 6.12 -10.36
CA SER A 12 32.14 4.75 -9.90
C SER A 12 33.47 4.57 -9.20
N TYR A 13 33.43 3.91 -8.05
CA TYR A 13 34.57 3.60 -7.19
C TYR A 13 34.60 2.09 -6.90
N ASP A 14 35.80 1.54 -6.80
CA ASP A 14 36.03 0.14 -6.40
C ASP A 14 36.66 0.12 -5.01
N ILE A 15 36.10 -0.67 -4.11
CA ILE A 15 36.58 -0.87 -2.74
C ILE A 15 37.15 -2.29 -2.65
N ASP A 16 38.37 -2.43 -2.22
CA ASP A 16 38.96 -3.74 -2.00
C ASP A 16 38.67 -4.30 -0.60
N LYS A 17 39.11 -5.55 -0.36
CA LYS A 17 38.93 -6.24 0.94
C LYS A 17 39.59 -5.54 2.13
N ASP A 18 40.59 -4.70 1.86
CA ASP A 18 41.33 -3.97 2.86
C ASP A 18 40.77 -2.53 3.07
N GLY A 19 39.62 -2.22 2.40
CA GLY A 19 38.94 -0.92 2.50
C GLY A 19 39.58 0.19 1.67
N LYS A 20 40.51 -0.14 0.78
CA LYS A 20 41.15 0.84 -0.09
C LYS A 20 40.26 1.17 -1.27
N ILE A 21 40.29 2.43 -1.67
CA ILE A 21 39.39 2.98 -2.69
C ILE A 21 40.16 3.29 -3.98
N TYR A 22 39.60 2.87 -5.06
CA TYR A 22 40.11 3.07 -6.42
C TYR A 22 39.03 3.70 -7.29
N LYS A 23 39.44 4.50 -8.27
CA LYS A 23 38.50 4.84 -9.36
C LYS A 23 38.22 3.56 -10.16
N SER A 24 36.98 3.35 -10.55
CA SER A 24 36.60 2.12 -11.26
C SER A 24 37.49 1.90 -12.50
N GLY A 25 38.05 0.68 -12.57
CA GLY A 25 39.00 0.28 -13.62
C GLY A 25 40.44 0.75 -13.39
N SER A 26 40.75 1.40 -12.25
CA SER A 26 42.12 1.84 -11.89
C SER A 26 42.77 0.89 -10.89
N THR A 27 44.09 0.82 -10.96
CA THR A 27 44.92 0.11 -9.95
C THR A 27 45.59 1.08 -8.95
N THR A 28 45.40 2.40 -9.16
CA THR A 28 45.97 3.42 -8.29
C THR A 28 44.98 3.77 -7.18
N GLU A 29 45.44 3.59 -5.92
CA GLU A 29 44.67 3.98 -4.74
C GLU A 29 44.39 5.48 -4.72
N LEU A 30 43.15 5.87 -4.50
CA LEU A 30 42.72 7.26 -4.43
C LEU A 30 43.17 7.88 -3.10
N LYS A 31 43.54 9.15 -3.15
CA LYS A 31 43.75 9.99 -1.99
C LYS A 31 42.51 10.83 -1.73
N LYS A 32 42.36 11.33 -0.50
CA LYS A 32 41.21 12.17 -0.13
C LYS A 32 41.08 13.39 -1.06
N LYS A 33 42.18 14.01 -1.48
CA LYS A 33 42.17 15.13 -2.43
C LYS A 33 41.67 14.80 -3.83
N ASP A 34 41.69 13.52 -4.20
CA ASP A 34 41.20 13.04 -5.52
C ASP A 34 39.68 12.85 -5.57
N LEU A 35 39.01 12.97 -4.41
CA LEU A 35 37.57 12.94 -4.27
C LEU A 35 36.96 14.35 -4.40
N PRO A 36 35.73 14.50 -4.89
CA PRO A 36 35.05 15.79 -4.97
C PRO A 36 35.00 16.51 -3.61
N GLY A 37 35.57 17.71 -3.54
CA GLY A 37 35.64 18.49 -2.28
C GLY A 37 36.60 17.97 -1.24
N GLY A 38 37.34 16.90 -1.54
CA GLY A 38 38.31 16.31 -0.63
C GLY A 38 39.60 17.14 -0.53
N THR A 39 40.31 17.03 0.60
CA THR A 39 41.58 17.69 0.88
C THR A 39 42.54 16.71 1.56
N GLY A 40 43.85 16.89 1.33
CA GLY A 40 44.89 16.07 1.93
C GLY A 40 45.40 14.93 1.07
N ASP A 41 46.60 14.50 1.35
CA ASP A 41 47.32 13.44 0.61
C ASP A 41 47.15 12.05 1.24
N ASP A 42 46.33 11.92 2.28
CA ASP A 42 46.00 10.64 2.90
C ASP A 42 45.20 9.76 1.93
N ALA A 43 45.31 8.44 2.10
CA ALA A 43 44.48 7.50 1.37
C ALA A 43 42.98 7.74 1.62
N ALA A 44 42.19 7.64 0.56
CA ALA A 44 40.74 7.71 0.68
C ALA A 44 40.23 6.44 1.38
N ASP A 45 39.32 6.60 2.30
CA ASP A 45 38.65 5.53 3.04
C ASP A 45 37.13 5.52 2.79
N VAL A 46 36.44 4.52 3.30
CA VAL A 46 34.98 4.38 3.16
C VAL A 46 34.25 5.59 3.76
N ALA A 47 34.77 6.17 4.85
CA ALA A 47 34.18 7.37 5.45
C ALA A 47 34.29 8.59 4.51
N ALA A 48 35.37 8.69 3.73
CA ALA A 48 35.48 9.73 2.70
C ALA A 48 34.49 9.55 1.57
N LEU A 49 34.16 8.31 1.16
CA LEU A 49 33.08 8.05 0.21
C LEU A 49 31.69 8.36 0.80
N GLN A 50 31.46 7.99 2.06
CA GLN A 50 30.21 8.35 2.75
C GLN A 50 30.00 9.87 2.80
N GLY A 51 31.09 10.64 2.96
CA GLY A 51 31.05 12.10 2.93
C GLY A 51 30.70 12.72 1.56
N LEU A 52 30.71 11.93 0.47
CA LEU A 52 30.24 12.36 -0.85
C LEU A 52 28.73 12.23 -0.99
N VAL A 53 28.11 11.35 -0.21
CA VAL A 53 26.67 11.12 -0.26
C VAL A 53 25.97 12.30 0.41
N LYS A 54 25.16 12.99 -0.36
CA LYS A 54 24.33 14.11 0.09
C LYS A 54 22.87 13.71 0.02
N GLU A 55 22.04 14.52 0.59
CA GLU A 55 20.61 14.47 0.32
C GLU A 55 20.39 14.46 -1.20
N VAL A 56 19.47 13.65 -1.69
CA VAL A 56 19.17 13.38 -3.10
C VAL A 56 20.27 12.68 -3.91
N SER A 57 21.38 12.26 -3.30
CA SER A 57 22.37 11.44 -4.00
C SER A 57 21.84 10.07 -4.36
N THR A 58 22.20 9.60 -5.54
CA THR A 58 21.94 8.21 -5.96
C THR A 58 23.15 7.36 -5.67
N VAL A 59 22.97 6.29 -4.88
CA VAL A 59 24.03 5.32 -4.57
C VAL A 59 23.67 3.97 -5.20
N VAL A 60 24.59 3.42 -6.00
CA VAL A 60 24.46 2.08 -6.59
C VAL A 60 25.56 1.19 -6.05
N ALA A 61 25.20 0.12 -5.38
CA ALA A 61 26.13 -0.87 -4.85
C ALA A 61 25.58 -2.28 -5.07
N GLY A 62 26.41 -3.21 -5.55
CA GLY A 62 26.01 -4.60 -5.77
C GLY A 62 24.84 -4.76 -6.75
N GLY A 63 24.68 -3.85 -7.72
CA GLY A 63 23.58 -3.84 -8.67
C GLY A 63 22.24 -3.33 -8.12
N LYS A 64 22.20 -2.84 -6.89
CA LYS A 64 21.04 -2.19 -6.25
C LYS A 64 21.27 -0.68 -6.22
N SER A 65 20.21 0.08 -6.53
CA SER A 65 20.20 1.54 -6.43
C SER A 65 19.42 1.98 -5.21
N ALA A 66 19.95 2.96 -4.51
CA ALA A 66 19.28 3.63 -3.39
C ALA A 66 19.36 5.14 -3.57
N TYR A 67 18.32 5.85 -3.20
CA TYR A 67 18.30 7.30 -3.09
C TYR A 67 18.46 7.68 -1.62
N VAL A 68 19.17 8.76 -1.36
CA VAL A 68 19.24 9.35 -0.03
C VAL A 68 18.10 10.36 0.06
N LEU A 69 17.15 10.08 0.96
CA LEU A 69 16.02 10.97 1.19
C LEU A 69 16.49 12.28 1.83
N ASN A 70 15.91 13.38 1.36
CA ASN A 70 16.07 14.68 1.99
C ASN A 70 15.03 14.83 3.10
N GLY A 71 15.46 15.07 4.32
CA GLY A 71 14.57 15.28 5.47
C GLY A 71 13.90 14.04 6.06
N GLY A 72 13.77 13.01 5.37
CA GLY A 72 13.08 11.72 5.50
C GLY A 72 12.72 11.08 6.84
N ASP A 73 12.51 11.83 7.90
CA ASP A 73 12.12 11.30 9.22
C ASP A 73 10.72 10.62 9.19
N ASP A 74 9.86 11.05 8.28
CA ASP A 74 8.54 10.46 8.04
C ASP A 74 8.53 9.41 6.91
N GLY A 75 9.70 9.16 6.30
CA GLY A 75 9.89 8.22 5.19
C GLY A 75 9.52 8.78 3.82
N ILE A 76 9.33 10.10 3.70
CA ILE A 76 9.01 10.81 2.46
C ILE A 76 10.10 11.84 2.20
N ASP A 77 10.52 12.03 0.96
CA ASP A 77 11.47 13.07 0.58
C ASP A 77 10.81 14.46 0.62
N ASP A 78 11.43 15.43 1.32
CA ASP A 78 10.87 16.77 1.52
C ASP A 78 10.78 17.59 0.22
N ASN A 79 11.62 17.27 -0.77
CA ASN A 79 11.65 17.98 -2.05
C ASN A 79 10.85 17.27 -3.15
N ASP A 80 10.69 15.93 -3.02
CA ASP A 80 9.95 15.12 -3.99
C ASP A 80 9.13 14.05 -3.25
N SER A 81 7.89 14.36 -2.95
CA SER A 81 6.96 13.46 -2.27
C SER A 81 6.65 12.14 -3.01
N SER A 82 7.12 12.00 -4.26
CA SER A 82 7.03 10.73 -4.99
C SER A 82 8.12 9.73 -4.58
N VAL A 83 9.17 10.20 -3.91
CA VAL A 83 10.27 9.39 -3.41
C VAL A 83 10.01 9.06 -1.94
N ILE A 84 9.76 7.79 -1.65
CA ILE A 84 9.41 7.31 -0.31
C ILE A 84 10.23 6.07 0.03
N THR A 85 10.40 5.80 1.34
CA THR A 85 11.00 4.54 1.79
C THR A 85 10.09 3.35 1.51
N ALA A 86 10.69 2.16 1.42
CA ALA A 86 9.91 0.91 1.29
C ALA A 86 8.96 0.71 2.48
N ASP A 87 9.40 1.02 3.70
CA ASP A 87 8.56 0.91 4.90
C ASP A 87 7.37 1.87 4.84
N LYS A 88 7.59 3.09 4.37
CA LYS A 88 6.49 4.06 4.17
C LYS A 88 5.50 3.60 3.11
N ALA A 89 5.98 3.05 2.00
CA ALA A 89 5.12 2.48 0.98
C ALA A 89 4.24 1.35 1.52
N ILE A 90 4.81 0.47 2.35
CA ILE A 90 4.06 -0.64 2.99
C ILE A 90 3.05 -0.11 4.00
N GLU A 91 3.42 0.90 4.79
CA GLU A 91 2.52 1.58 5.73
C GLU A 91 1.31 2.17 4.99
N LEU A 92 1.55 2.90 3.91
CA LEU A 92 0.50 3.49 3.08
C LEU A 92 -0.42 2.41 2.49
N MET A 93 0.16 1.35 1.90
CA MET A 93 -0.63 0.22 1.37
C MET A 93 -1.48 -0.45 2.45
N LYS A 94 -0.91 -0.67 3.65
CA LYS A 94 -1.65 -1.22 4.79
C LYS A 94 -2.83 -0.34 5.18
N ASN A 95 -2.61 0.97 5.28
CA ASN A 95 -3.65 1.93 5.67
C ASN A 95 -4.77 2.00 4.63
N GLU A 96 -4.44 1.97 3.35
CA GLU A 96 -5.42 1.91 2.25
C GLU A 96 -6.26 0.63 2.29
N LEU A 97 -5.62 -0.53 2.45
CA LEU A 97 -6.32 -1.80 2.58
C LEU A 97 -7.24 -1.82 3.80
N LEU A 98 -6.79 -1.25 4.92
CA LEU A 98 -7.60 -1.15 6.13
C LEU A 98 -8.80 -0.22 5.92
N ALA A 99 -8.60 0.93 5.28
CA ALA A 99 -9.66 1.88 4.96
C ALA A 99 -10.73 1.23 4.05
N ALA A 100 -10.31 0.51 3.02
CA ALA A 100 -11.20 -0.22 2.14
C ALA A 100 -12.00 -1.31 2.89
N ASN A 101 -11.36 -2.03 3.83
CA ASN A 101 -12.01 -3.08 4.61
C ASN A 101 -12.94 -2.56 5.72
N LYS A 102 -12.84 -1.30 6.09
CA LYS A 102 -13.76 -0.66 7.05
C LYS A 102 -15.10 -0.27 6.44
N ILE A 103 -15.18 -0.20 5.12
CA ILE A 103 -16.43 0.15 4.43
C ILE A 103 -17.46 -0.98 4.64
N GLY A 104 -18.65 -0.62 5.08
CA GLY A 104 -19.77 -1.54 5.27
C GLY A 104 -19.70 -2.40 6.55
N VAL A 105 -18.74 -2.19 7.45
CA VAL A 105 -18.57 -2.97 8.70
C VAL A 105 -19.11 -2.22 9.92
N ASP A 106 -19.44 -2.94 10.97
CA ASP A 106 -19.80 -2.33 12.25
C ASP A 106 -18.58 -1.78 12.98
N ALA A 107 -18.75 -0.68 13.72
CA ALA A 107 -17.67 0.01 14.42
C ALA A 107 -17.01 -0.86 15.54
N ASP A 108 -17.73 -1.86 16.05
CA ASP A 108 -17.26 -2.85 17.02
C ASP A 108 -16.64 -4.11 16.38
N SER A 109 -16.57 -4.14 15.06
CA SER A 109 -15.95 -5.21 14.29
C SER A 109 -14.65 -4.66 13.69
N ASP A 110 -13.52 -4.96 14.32
CA ASP A 110 -12.21 -4.45 13.89
C ASP A 110 -11.66 -5.28 12.71
N PRO A 111 -11.78 -4.81 11.47
CA PRO A 111 -11.01 -5.38 10.38
C PRO A 111 -9.52 -5.09 10.60
N GLU A 112 -8.68 -6.06 10.33
CA GLU A 112 -7.25 -5.95 10.54
C GLU A 112 -6.49 -6.25 9.25
N VAL A 113 -5.41 -5.50 9.00
CA VAL A 113 -4.44 -5.78 7.94
C VAL A 113 -3.08 -6.00 8.60
N ALA A 114 -2.63 -7.24 8.60
CA ALA A 114 -1.30 -7.61 9.03
C ALA A 114 -0.36 -7.72 7.81
N VAL A 115 0.87 -7.27 7.98
CA VAL A 115 1.92 -7.38 6.96
C VAL A 115 2.98 -8.34 7.48
N ALA A 116 3.29 -9.38 6.71
CA ALA A 116 4.47 -10.18 6.99
C ALA A 116 5.70 -9.36 6.59
N THR A 117 6.48 -8.96 7.59
CA THR A 117 7.74 -8.26 7.38
C THR A 117 8.80 -9.22 6.84
N GLN A 118 9.63 -8.74 5.95
CA GLN A 118 10.84 -9.46 5.56
C GLN A 118 11.82 -9.46 6.75
N ASN A 119 12.43 -10.62 7.02
CA ASN A 119 13.48 -10.69 8.03
C ASN A 119 14.78 -10.14 7.45
N GLY A 120 15.16 -8.94 7.84
CA GLY A 120 16.41 -8.28 7.41
C GLY A 120 16.17 -7.10 6.47
N ASP A 121 17.19 -6.78 5.67
CA ASP A 121 17.13 -5.68 4.70
C ASP A 121 16.06 -5.90 3.64
N TYR A 122 15.53 -4.79 3.11
CA TYR A 122 14.57 -4.82 2.02
C TYR A 122 15.07 -5.64 0.84
N ASP A 123 14.31 -6.64 0.43
CA ASP A 123 14.54 -7.44 -0.76
C ASP A 123 13.42 -7.24 -1.78
N ALA A 124 13.73 -6.53 -2.86
CA ALA A 124 12.79 -6.27 -3.95
C ALA A 124 12.32 -7.55 -4.68
N SER A 125 13.04 -8.67 -4.53
CA SER A 125 12.66 -9.96 -5.13
C SER A 125 11.76 -10.81 -4.24
N ALA A 126 11.64 -10.48 -2.95
CA ALA A 126 10.80 -11.20 -2.00
C ALA A 126 9.41 -10.56 -1.93
N PRO A 127 8.32 -11.33 -2.04
CA PRO A 127 6.97 -10.78 -1.96
C PRO A 127 6.62 -10.36 -0.53
N TYR A 128 5.96 -9.21 -0.38
CA TYR A 128 5.25 -8.88 0.85
C TYR A 128 3.88 -9.56 0.86
N THR A 129 3.52 -10.13 1.99
CA THR A 129 2.21 -10.77 2.18
C THR A 129 1.35 -9.92 3.11
N PHE A 130 0.21 -9.48 2.62
CA PHE A 130 -0.80 -8.81 3.42
C PHE A 130 -1.88 -9.82 3.80
N THR A 131 -2.10 -9.99 5.10
CA THR A 131 -3.19 -10.82 5.62
C THR A 131 -4.32 -9.93 6.08
N ILE A 132 -5.50 -10.08 5.46
CA ILE A 132 -6.67 -9.26 5.72
C ILE A 132 -7.66 -10.07 6.54
N THR A 133 -7.97 -9.60 7.76
CA THR A 133 -9.08 -10.10 8.58
C THR A 133 -10.27 -9.20 8.32
N LYS A 134 -11.33 -9.74 7.71
CA LYS A 134 -12.54 -8.98 7.39
C LYS A 134 -13.36 -8.70 8.64
N GLY A 135 -13.90 -7.51 8.73
CA GLY A 135 -14.91 -7.16 9.72
C GLY A 135 -16.29 -7.71 9.34
N ASN A 136 -17.24 -7.55 10.25
CA ASN A 136 -18.62 -8.02 10.09
C ASN A 136 -19.58 -6.83 10.24
N ALA A 137 -20.76 -6.96 9.65
CA ALA A 137 -21.89 -6.06 9.86
C ALA A 137 -23.09 -6.83 10.33
N LYS A 138 -23.73 -6.33 11.38
CA LYS A 138 -25.05 -6.86 11.85
C LYS A 138 -26.12 -6.29 10.93
N VAL A 139 -26.79 -7.16 10.24
CA VAL A 139 -27.89 -6.80 9.34
C VAL A 139 -29.18 -7.36 9.90
N ALA A 140 -30.25 -6.57 9.88
CA ALA A 140 -31.57 -7.06 10.25
C ALA A 140 -32.03 -8.16 9.28
N ASP A 141 -32.80 -9.12 9.80
CA ASP A 141 -33.37 -10.15 8.99
C ASP A 141 -34.30 -9.57 7.91
N ARG A 142 -34.41 -10.28 6.77
CA ARG A 142 -35.36 -9.95 5.71
C ARG A 142 -36.80 -10.15 6.19
N LEU A 143 -37.72 -9.32 5.70
CA LEU A 143 -39.13 -9.53 5.87
C LEU A 143 -39.62 -10.50 4.79
N SER A 144 -40.22 -11.59 5.22
CA SER A 144 -40.82 -12.58 4.32
C SER A 144 -42.28 -12.79 4.66
N PHE A 145 -43.16 -12.69 3.69
CA PHE A 145 -44.58 -12.96 3.84
C PHE A 145 -45.20 -13.55 2.56
N ASN A 146 -46.29 -14.24 2.74
CA ASN A 146 -47.05 -14.86 1.64
C ASN A 146 -48.30 -14.07 1.33
N LEU A 147 -48.46 -13.66 0.10
CA LEU A 147 -49.70 -13.08 -0.42
C LEU A 147 -50.56 -14.17 -0.99
N HIS A 148 -51.83 -14.22 -0.59
CA HIS A 148 -52.82 -15.11 -1.19
C HIS A 148 -53.29 -14.52 -2.54
N VAL A 149 -53.15 -15.29 -3.62
CA VAL A 149 -53.54 -14.91 -4.96
C VAL A 149 -54.49 -15.96 -5.53
N GLY A 150 -55.73 -15.60 -5.76
CA GLY A 150 -56.74 -16.52 -6.30
C GLY A 150 -57.99 -16.60 -5.44
N SER A 151 -59.03 -17.28 -5.96
CA SER A 151 -60.33 -17.39 -5.35
C SER A 151 -60.49 -18.57 -4.40
N ASP A 152 -59.61 -19.54 -4.50
CA ASP A 152 -59.70 -20.77 -3.68
C ASP A 152 -58.80 -20.72 -2.44
N ALA A 153 -59.26 -21.30 -1.35
CA ALA A 153 -58.54 -21.35 -0.09
C ALA A 153 -57.40 -22.39 -0.05
N ASP A 154 -56.84 -22.72 -1.22
CA ASP A 154 -55.72 -23.64 -1.33
C ASP A 154 -54.41 -22.99 -0.90
N MET A 155 -53.58 -23.76 -0.15
CA MET A 155 -52.27 -23.34 0.33
C MET A 155 -51.27 -23.12 -0.82
N THR A 156 -51.56 -23.64 -2.02
CA THR A 156 -50.69 -23.45 -3.20
C THR A 156 -50.90 -22.10 -3.87
N ASN A 157 -52.04 -21.43 -3.60
CA ASN A 157 -52.39 -20.12 -4.18
C ASN A 157 -51.73 -18.97 -3.40
N LYS A 158 -50.38 -19.04 -3.20
CA LYS A 158 -49.61 -18.03 -2.47
C LYS A 158 -48.36 -17.66 -3.22
N ILE A 159 -48.09 -16.35 -3.28
CA ILE A 159 -46.82 -15.81 -3.75
C ILE A 159 -46.04 -15.39 -2.55
N ASN A 160 -44.82 -15.91 -2.42
CA ASN A 160 -43.86 -15.48 -1.38
C ASN A 160 -43.20 -14.18 -1.80
N VAL A 161 -43.25 -13.20 -0.91
CA VAL A 161 -42.62 -11.89 -1.10
C VAL A 161 -41.50 -11.75 -0.06
N ASN A 162 -40.31 -11.51 -0.53
CA ASN A 162 -39.14 -11.24 0.32
C ASN A 162 -38.71 -9.77 0.15
N ILE A 163 -38.61 -9.06 1.27
CA ILE A 163 -38.09 -7.69 1.30
C ILE A 163 -36.82 -7.71 2.13
N GLU A 164 -35.72 -7.46 1.47
CA GLU A 164 -34.41 -7.33 2.16
C GLU A 164 -34.34 -6.00 2.89
N THR A 165 -33.57 -5.94 3.95
CA THR A 165 -33.34 -4.70 4.69
C THR A 165 -32.56 -3.70 3.82
N MET A 166 -32.92 -2.41 3.90
CA MET A 166 -32.30 -1.34 3.10
C MET A 166 -31.53 -0.36 3.98
N ASN A 167 -30.88 -0.85 5.02
CA ASN A 167 -30.00 -0.03 5.84
C ASN A 167 -28.59 0.07 5.24
N ALA A 168 -27.82 1.05 5.72
CA ALA A 168 -26.46 1.30 5.22
C ALA A 168 -25.52 0.09 5.36
N ALA A 169 -25.70 -0.74 6.42
CA ALA A 169 -24.90 -1.94 6.64
C ALA A 169 -25.20 -3.03 5.60
N TYR A 170 -26.48 -3.29 5.30
CA TYR A 170 -26.87 -4.25 4.27
C TYR A 170 -26.44 -3.81 2.88
N LEU A 171 -26.58 -2.52 2.60
CA LEU A 171 -26.16 -1.94 1.32
C LEU A 171 -24.63 -1.91 1.17
N GLY A 172 -23.88 -2.04 2.26
CA GLY A 172 -22.40 -2.01 2.24
C GLY A 172 -21.82 -0.61 2.13
N ILE A 173 -22.60 0.43 2.50
CA ILE A 173 -22.19 1.83 2.43
C ILE A 173 -21.99 2.48 3.81
N LYS A 174 -22.04 1.67 4.87
CA LYS A 174 -21.78 2.14 6.22
C LYS A 174 -20.29 2.53 6.33
N ASP A 175 -20.03 3.61 7.05
CA ASP A 175 -18.68 4.14 7.30
C ASP A 175 -17.88 4.51 6.04
N LEU A 176 -18.57 4.83 4.93
CA LEU A 176 -17.93 5.42 3.76
C LEU A 176 -17.28 6.76 4.12
N ASN A 177 -15.99 6.87 3.83
CA ASN A 177 -15.25 8.10 3.98
C ASN A 177 -14.56 8.44 2.65
N VAL A 178 -14.76 9.65 2.16
CA VAL A 178 -14.16 10.13 0.90
C VAL A 178 -13.07 11.19 1.16
N ALA A 179 -12.86 11.55 2.43
CA ALA A 179 -11.92 12.58 2.83
C ALA A 179 -10.59 11.94 3.28
N ASP A 180 -9.84 11.41 2.32
CA ASP A 180 -8.45 11.02 2.54
C ASP A 180 -7.51 11.83 1.64
N GLY A 181 -6.22 11.85 1.99
CA GLY A 181 -5.21 12.57 1.23
C GLY A 181 -4.78 11.87 -0.07
N SER A 182 -5.15 10.60 -0.28
CA SER A 182 -4.71 9.80 -1.44
C SER A 182 -5.72 9.80 -2.58
N GLY A 183 -7.00 10.11 -2.30
CA GLY A 183 -8.11 9.96 -3.25
C GLY A 183 -8.56 8.52 -3.49
N ASN A 184 -7.89 7.52 -2.93
CA ASN A 184 -8.23 6.11 -3.11
C ASN A 184 -9.54 5.75 -2.39
N ALA A 185 -9.79 6.33 -1.21
CA ALA A 185 -11.05 6.15 -0.49
C ALA A 185 -12.25 6.58 -1.32
N ALA A 186 -12.12 7.65 -2.11
CA ALA A 186 -13.17 8.07 -3.05
C ALA A 186 -13.40 7.02 -4.15
N THR A 187 -12.35 6.36 -4.65
CA THR A 187 -12.46 5.30 -5.65
C THR A 187 -13.19 4.07 -5.08
N TYR A 188 -12.83 3.63 -3.88
CA TYR A 188 -13.52 2.52 -3.20
C TYR A 188 -14.99 2.87 -2.88
N ALA A 189 -15.25 4.13 -2.54
CA ALA A 189 -16.60 4.61 -2.30
C ALA A 189 -17.49 4.53 -3.56
N ILE A 190 -16.93 4.81 -4.73
CA ILE A 190 -17.64 4.69 -6.01
C ILE A 190 -18.11 3.25 -6.23
N ASP A 191 -17.23 2.28 -6.03
CA ASP A 191 -17.54 0.86 -6.20
C ASP A 191 -18.62 0.41 -5.19
N ALA A 192 -18.46 0.78 -3.91
CA ALA A 192 -19.43 0.46 -2.86
C ALA A 192 -20.82 1.07 -3.14
N ILE A 193 -20.90 2.30 -3.67
CA ILE A 193 -22.14 2.94 -4.05
C ILE A 193 -22.76 2.25 -5.27
N ALA A 194 -21.95 1.86 -6.26
CA ALA A 194 -22.43 1.13 -7.44
C ALA A 194 -23.08 -0.21 -7.04
N ASP A 195 -22.45 -0.95 -6.13
CA ASP A 195 -22.98 -2.19 -5.58
C ASP A 195 -24.29 -1.96 -4.79
N ALA A 196 -24.36 -0.89 -4.01
CA ALA A 196 -25.57 -0.53 -3.29
C ALA A 196 -26.73 -0.21 -4.25
N VAL A 197 -26.47 0.54 -5.31
CA VAL A 197 -27.47 0.84 -6.35
C VAL A 197 -27.95 -0.44 -7.04
N ALA A 198 -27.04 -1.38 -7.32
CA ALA A 198 -27.38 -2.68 -7.90
C ALA A 198 -28.34 -3.46 -6.98
N LYS A 199 -28.04 -3.57 -5.68
CA LYS A 199 -28.90 -4.24 -4.69
C LYS A 199 -30.29 -3.62 -4.60
N VAL A 200 -30.39 -2.28 -4.56
CA VAL A 200 -31.68 -1.58 -4.53
C VAL A 200 -32.49 -1.83 -5.82
N SER A 201 -31.78 -1.83 -6.96
CA SER A 201 -32.41 -2.09 -8.26
C SER A 201 -32.97 -3.52 -8.38
N GLU A 202 -32.21 -4.50 -7.87
CA GLU A 202 -32.63 -5.90 -7.79
C GLU A 202 -33.87 -6.06 -6.93
N GLN A 203 -33.87 -5.50 -5.72
CA GLN A 203 -35.05 -5.54 -4.83
C GLN A 203 -36.26 -4.85 -5.44
N ARG A 204 -36.09 -3.71 -6.09
CA ARG A 204 -37.17 -3.01 -6.78
C ARG A 204 -37.72 -3.85 -7.92
N SER A 205 -36.86 -4.52 -8.68
CA SER A 205 -37.29 -5.42 -9.77
C SER A 205 -38.09 -6.61 -9.24
N ALA A 206 -37.62 -7.24 -8.14
CA ALA A 206 -38.30 -8.36 -7.51
C ALA A 206 -39.68 -7.96 -6.98
N LEU A 207 -39.82 -6.78 -6.36
CA LEU A 207 -41.10 -6.27 -5.92
C LEU A 207 -42.04 -5.92 -7.11
N GLY A 208 -41.51 -5.35 -8.19
CA GLY A 208 -42.25 -5.05 -9.40
C GLY A 208 -42.79 -6.30 -10.09
N ALA A 209 -42.10 -7.43 -9.99
CA ALA A 209 -42.55 -8.70 -10.54
C ALA A 209 -43.75 -9.30 -9.77
N VAL A 210 -43.98 -8.90 -8.52
CA VAL A 210 -45.09 -9.35 -7.67
C VAL A 210 -46.30 -8.44 -7.82
N GLN A 211 -46.09 -7.18 -8.22
CA GLN A 211 -47.16 -6.19 -8.42
C GLN A 211 -47.94 -6.41 -9.71
#